data_bc5618dec86e7bdcb3d05ad44464ca28
#
_entry.id   bc5618dec86e7bdcb3d05ad44464ca28
#
_cell.length_a   1.000
_cell.length_b   1.000
_cell.length_c   1.000
_cell.angle_alpha   90.00
_cell.angle_beta   90.00
_cell.angle_gamma   90.00
#
_symmetry.space_group_name_H-M   'P 1'
#
loop_
_entity.id
_entity.type
_entity.pdbx_description
1 polymer ?
#
loop_
_entity_poly.entity_id
_entity_poly.type
_entity_poly.pdbx_seq_one_letter_code
_entity_poly.pdbx_strand_id
1 'polypeptide(L)'
;KQTASIKDAQILAFGPPMIPGFSVQNGVTMTMQDKTGGDLNKFFSVTKDFLAELNKRPEVQQAMTSYNPSYPQYMVDVDVAKTKQAGISPKVVLSVMQGYYGGLYASNFNAYGKLFRVMIQGDVPSRMSPEGLSRIYVRTASGEMSPVSEFVTPHKVYGPSNIGRFYLFTAIHVSVNANSGYSSGQVMKAIEEVAKNNLPDGYGYEYSGLSRSEAESSNSTALIFVLCLVFVYLILSAQYESYIL
;
A
#
# COMPACT_ATOMS: atom_id res chain seq x y z
N LYS A 1 18.56 -12.92 13.15
CA LYS A 1 19.99 -13.36 13.20
C LYS A 1 20.22 -14.69 12.46
N GLN A 2 19.27 -15.64 12.50
CA GLN A 2 19.41 -16.96 11.84
C GLN A 2 19.37 -16.89 10.29
N THR A 3 18.83 -15.82 9.72
CA THR A 3 18.68 -15.65 8.27
C THR A 3 19.75 -14.74 7.63
N ALA A 4 20.71 -14.25 8.42
CA ALA A 4 21.77 -13.35 7.94
C ALA A 4 22.77 -14.00 6.97
N SER A 5 22.79 -15.33 6.90
CA SER A 5 23.62 -16.10 5.96
C SER A 5 23.04 -16.18 4.54
N ILE A 6 21.77 -15.88 4.37
CA ILE A 6 21.08 -15.96 3.08
C ILE A 6 21.30 -14.62 2.35
N LYS A 7 22.15 -14.62 1.31
CA LYS A 7 22.49 -13.42 0.51
C LYS A 7 21.59 -13.22 -0.70
N ASP A 8 20.92 -14.26 -1.15
CA ASP A 8 20.12 -14.27 -2.38
C ASP A 8 18.68 -13.75 -2.18
N ALA A 9 18.30 -13.45 -0.95
CA ALA A 9 16.97 -12.93 -0.63
C ALA A 9 17.00 -11.95 0.56
N GLN A 10 16.18 -10.91 0.49
CA GLN A 10 15.90 -10.03 1.62
C GLN A 10 14.78 -10.64 2.46
N ILE A 11 15.12 -11.12 3.66
CA ILE A 11 14.17 -11.76 4.56
C ILE A 11 13.76 -10.74 5.62
N LEU A 12 12.46 -10.42 5.63
CA LEU A 12 11.85 -9.55 6.62
C LEU A 12 10.92 -10.41 7.50
N ALA A 13 11.14 -10.39 8.81
CA ALA A 13 10.30 -11.07 9.77
C ALA A 13 9.47 -10.06 10.56
N PHE A 14 8.16 -10.25 10.58
CA PHE A 14 7.22 -9.37 11.28
C PHE A 14 6.48 -10.15 12.36
N GLY A 15 6.19 -9.49 13.48
CA GLY A 15 5.25 -10.00 14.46
C GLY A 15 3.81 -9.93 13.93
N PRO A 16 2.94 -10.86 14.34
CA PRO A 16 1.51 -10.77 13.99
C PRO A 16 0.91 -9.51 14.60
N PRO A 17 -0.14 -8.91 13.95
CA PRO A 17 -0.83 -7.76 14.48
C PRO A 17 -1.54 -8.11 15.80
N MET A 18 -1.67 -7.15 16.70
CA MET A 18 -2.39 -7.35 17.98
C MET A 18 -3.87 -7.70 17.76
N ILE A 19 -4.50 -7.12 16.73
CA ILE A 19 -5.89 -7.40 16.37
C ILE A 19 -5.92 -7.84 14.91
N PRO A 20 -6.28 -9.10 14.62
CA PRO A 20 -6.42 -9.58 13.26
C PRO A 20 -7.44 -8.76 12.45
N GLY A 21 -7.06 -8.38 11.22
CA GLY A 21 -7.92 -7.62 10.30
C GLY A 21 -7.71 -6.10 10.32
N PHE A 22 -7.02 -5.54 11.32
CA PHE A 22 -6.77 -4.09 11.40
C PHE A 22 -5.42 -3.65 10.81
N SER A 23 -4.43 -4.52 10.83
CA SER A 23 -3.14 -4.29 10.17
C SER A 23 -2.52 -5.60 9.73
N VAL A 24 -1.50 -5.53 8.86
CA VAL A 24 -0.73 -6.71 8.43
C VAL A 24 0.41 -7.01 9.40
N GLN A 25 0.86 -6.01 10.15
CA GLN A 25 2.03 -6.08 11.03
C GLN A 25 1.72 -5.41 12.37
N ASN A 26 2.48 -5.80 13.40
CA ASN A 26 2.50 -5.06 14.67
C ASN A 26 3.31 -3.77 14.48
N GLY A 27 2.81 -2.64 15.03
CA GLY A 27 3.49 -1.36 14.96
C GLY A 27 2.54 -0.19 14.65
N VAL A 28 3.12 1.00 14.54
CA VAL A 28 2.40 2.22 14.16
C VAL A 28 2.29 2.25 12.64
N THR A 29 1.07 2.39 12.14
CA THR A 29 0.80 2.56 10.70
C THR A 29 0.42 4.00 10.40
N MET A 30 1.07 4.57 9.41
CA MET A 30 0.83 5.93 8.95
C MET A 30 0.89 6.03 7.43
N THR A 31 0.37 7.09 6.91
CA THR A 31 0.35 7.38 5.48
C THR A 31 0.95 8.75 5.25
N MET A 32 2.07 8.80 4.54
CA MET A 32 2.67 10.04 4.07
C MET A 32 1.82 10.61 2.93
N GLN A 33 1.67 11.93 2.88
CA GLN A 33 0.85 12.63 1.89
C GLN A 33 1.65 13.69 1.15
N ASP A 34 1.49 13.72 -0.18
CA ASP A 34 1.94 14.83 -1.01
C ASP A 34 0.75 15.75 -1.30
N LYS A 35 0.75 16.92 -0.70
CA LYS A 35 -0.26 17.97 -0.87
C LYS A 35 0.13 18.97 -1.97
N THR A 36 1.34 18.82 -2.54
CA THR A 36 1.82 19.69 -3.63
C THR A 36 1.33 19.25 -5.00
N GLY A 37 0.95 17.96 -5.14
CA GLY A 37 0.63 17.37 -6.44
C GLY A 37 1.83 17.25 -7.39
N GLY A 38 3.05 17.24 -6.82
CA GLY A 38 4.30 17.22 -7.57
C GLY A 38 4.74 15.86 -8.09
N ASP A 39 6.03 15.73 -8.38
CA ASP A 39 6.64 14.51 -8.90
C ASP A 39 6.69 13.40 -7.84
N LEU A 40 6.27 12.19 -8.24
CA LEU A 40 6.28 10.99 -7.40
C LEU A 40 7.69 10.61 -6.91
N ASN A 41 8.71 10.82 -7.75
CA ASN A 41 10.10 10.50 -7.36
C ASN A 41 10.59 11.44 -6.26
N LYS A 42 10.23 12.73 -6.35
CA LYS A 42 10.52 13.71 -5.30
C LYS A 42 9.81 13.35 -4.01
N PHE A 43 8.53 12.99 -4.08
CA PHE A 43 7.77 12.55 -2.92
C PHE A 43 8.37 11.30 -2.27
N PHE A 44 8.79 10.33 -3.08
CA PHE A 44 9.47 9.13 -2.58
C PHE A 44 10.81 9.48 -1.91
N SER A 45 11.60 10.41 -2.48
CA SER A 45 12.84 10.87 -1.85
C SER A 45 12.57 11.49 -0.47
N VAL A 46 11.60 12.41 -0.37
CA VAL A 46 11.20 13.01 0.92
C VAL A 46 10.76 11.93 1.92
N THR A 47 9.97 10.96 1.47
CA THR A 47 9.55 9.84 2.32
C THR A 47 10.75 9.01 2.78
N LYS A 48 11.71 8.72 1.89
CA LYS A 48 12.92 7.97 2.22
C LYS A 48 13.78 8.70 3.25
N ASP A 49 13.97 10.01 3.08
CA ASP A 49 14.73 10.83 4.02
C ASP A 49 14.06 10.86 5.39
N PHE A 50 12.75 11.03 5.43
CA PHE A 50 11.95 10.94 6.65
C PHE A 50 12.10 9.57 7.35
N LEU A 51 12.02 8.47 6.60
CA LEU A 51 12.23 7.12 7.15
C LEU A 51 13.66 6.93 7.67
N ALA A 52 14.66 7.52 7.01
CA ALA A 52 16.05 7.45 7.45
C ALA A 52 16.23 8.16 8.81
N GLU A 53 15.60 9.31 9.01
CA GLU A 53 15.62 10.02 10.30
C GLU A 53 14.87 9.25 11.39
N LEU A 54 13.71 8.67 11.08
CA LEU A 54 12.99 7.80 12.02
C LEU A 54 13.81 6.58 12.46
N ASN A 55 14.53 5.96 11.53
CA ASN A 55 15.36 4.79 11.85
C ASN A 55 16.59 5.11 12.72
N LYS A 56 16.92 6.39 12.94
CA LYS A 56 17.95 6.81 13.91
C LYS A 56 17.44 6.93 15.34
N ARG A 57 16.12 6.93 15.51
CA ARG A 57 15.49 7.11 16.82
C ARG A 57 15.57 5.84 17.66
N PRO A 58 15.89 5.93 18.96
CA PRO A 58 15.97 4.76 19.83
C PRO A 58 14.62 4.06 20.06
N GLU A 59 13.50 4.80 19.92
CA GLU A 59 12.15 4.27 20.06
C GLU A 59 11.75 3.38 18.87
N VAL A 60 12.41 3.54 17.72
CA VAL A 60 12.08 2.90 16.44
C VAL A 60 13.02 1.74 16.18
N GLN A 61 12.47 0.55 16.05
CA GLN A 61 13.20 -0.63 15.60
C GLN A 61 13.44 -0.58 14.10
N GLN A 62 12.38 -0.28 13.34
CA GLN A 62 12.41 -0.19 11.88
C GLN A 62 11.22 0.61 11.37
N ALA A 63 11.49 1.61 10.56
CA ALA A 63 10.52 2.33 9.76
C ALA A 63 10.70 1.97 8.29
N MET A 64 9.64 1.53 7.61
CA MET A 64 9.70 1.04 6.24
C MET A 64 8.45 1.37 5.43
N THR A 65 8.61 1.32 4.10
CA THR A 65 7.51 1.36 3.14
C THR A 65 7.65 0.23 2.14
N SER A 66 6.53 -0.30 1.66
CA SER A 66 6.48 -1.26 0.55
C SER A 66 6.39 -0.56 -0.82
N TYR A 67 6.29 0.75 -0.85
CA TYR A 67 6.23 1.51 -2.09
C TYR A 67 7.53 1.40 -2.88
N ASN A 68 7.42 1.02 -4.15
CA ASN A 68 8.56 0.93 -5.06
C ASN A 68 8.30 1.80 -6.30
N PRO A 69 9.02 2.92 -6.48
CA PRO A 69 8.87 3.79 -7.63
C PRO A 69 9.47 3.22 -8.92
N SER A 70 10.35 2.22 -8.79
CA SER A 70 11.11 1.62 -9.89
C SER A 70 10.74 0.15 -10.12
N TYR A 71 9.45 -0.18 -10.00
CA TYR A 71 8.99 -1.53 -10.27
C TYR A 71 9.12 -1.84 -11.77
N PRO A 72 9.74 -2.97 -12.18
CA PRO A 72 9.89 -3.32 -13.57
C PRO A 72 8.54 -3.67 -14.20
N GLN A 73 8.25 -3.06 -15.32
CA GLN A 73 7.02 -3.23 -16.08
C GLN A 73 7.36 -3.37 -17.57
N TYR A 74 6.42 -3.88 -18.36
CA TYR A 74 6.50 -3.86 -19.81
C TYR A 74 5.44 -2.92 -20.37
N MET A 75 5.90 -1.89 -21.05
CA MET A 75 5.06 -1.08 -21.93
C MET A 75 4.91 -1.83 -23.24
N VAL A 76 3.69 -1.92 -23.74
CA VAL A 76 3.42 -2.62 -25.00
C VAL A 76 2.89 -1.61 -26.00
N ASP A 77 3.67 -1.37 -27.05
CA ASP A 77 3.29 -0.52 -28.17
C ASP A 77 2.65 -1.37 -29.26
N VAL A 78 1.48 -0.92 -29.73
CA VAL A 78 0.76 -1.59 -30.82
C VAL A 78 1.12 -0.93 -32.15
N ASP A 79 1.60 -1.72 -33.11
CA ASP A 79 1.83 -1.29 -34.48
C ASP A 79 0.49 -1.13 -35.20
N VAL A 80 0.00 0.12 -35.23
CA VAL A 80 -1.30 0.46 -35.84
C VAL A 80 -1.28 0.21 -37.36
N ALA A 81 -0.14 0.35 -38.03
CA ALA A 81 -0.04 0.10 -39.45
C ALA A 81 -0.21 -1.37 -39.78
N LYS A 82 0.51 -2.25 -39.09
CA LYS A 82 0.38 -3.70 -39.27
C LYS A 82 -1.01 -4.20 -38.89
N THR A 83 -1.60 -3.70 -37.79
CA THR A 83 -2.95 -4.11 -37.40
C THR A 83 -3.98 -3.74 -38.47
N LYS A 84 -3.88 -2.55 -39.07
CA LYS A 84 -4.77 -2.12 -40.15
C LYS A 84 -4.57 -2.95 -41.43
N GLN A 85 -3.33 -3.28 -41.80
CA GLN A 85 -3.03 -4.15 -42.94
C GLN A 85 -3.64 -5.55 -42.77
N ALA A 86 -3.63 -6.10 -41.55
CA ALA A 86 -4.27 -7.36 -41.23
C ALA A 86 -5.79 -7.26 -41.05
N GLY A 87 -6.37 -6.05 -41.24
CA GLY A 87 -7.79 -5.78 -41.06
C GLY A 87 -8.26 -5.90 -39.59
N ILE A 88 -7.35 -5.72 -38.62
CA ILE A 88 -7.63 -5.84 -37.19
C ILE A 88 -7.63 -4.46 -36.55
N SER A 89 -8.55 -4.21 -35.63
CA SER A 89 -8.48 -3.01 -34.79
C SER A 89 -7.44 -3.18 -33.69
N PRO A 90 -6.61 -2.17 -33.38
CA PRO A 90 -5.72 -2.16 -32.22
C PRO A 90 -6.44 -2.53 -30.91
N LYS A 91 -7.70 -2.13 -30.77
CA LYS A 91 -8.55 -2.50 -29.63
C LYS A 91 -8.71 -4.01 -29.46
N VAL A 92 -8.83 -4.75 -30.57
CA VAL A 92 -8.98 -6.22 -30.50
C VAL A 92 -7.70 -6.86 -29.98
N VAL A 93 -6.53 -6.41 -30.45
CA VAL A 93 -5.22 -6.89 -29.96
C VAL A 93 -5.09 -6.63 -28.46
N LEU A 94 -5.38 -5.41 -28.00
CA LEU A 94 -5.32 -5.06 -26.58
C LEU A 94 -6.33 -5.84 -25.74
N SER A 95 -7.54 -6.11 -26.25
CA SER A 95 -8.56 -6.90 -25.53
C SER A 95 -8.15 -8.35 -25.37
N VAL A 96 -7.51 -8.94 -26.40
CA VAL A 96 -6.96 -10.30 -26.31
C VAL A 96 -5.85 -10.35 -25.26
N MET A 97 -4.92 -9.38 -25.28
CA MET A 97 -3.86 -9.26 -24.30
C MET A 97 -4.41 -9.07 -22.88
N GLN A 98 -5.44 -8.24 -22.72
CA GLN A 98 -6.11 -8.03 -21.44
C GLN A 98 -6.67 -9.36 -20.90
N GLY A 99 -7.32 -10.16 -21.75
CA GLY A 99 -7.85 -11.47 -21.36
C GLY A 99 -6.76 -12.43 -20.88
N TYR A 100 -5.63 -12.48 -21.60
CA TYR A 100 -4.52 -13.37 -21.26
C TYR A 100 -3.73 -12.93 -20.03
N TYR A 101 -3.35 -11.65 -19.93
CA TYR A 101 -2.49 -11.15 -18.85
C TYR A 101 -3.28 -10.61 -17.66
N GLY A 102 -4.34 -9.84 -17.90
CA GLY A 102 -5.14 -9.19 -16.86
C GLY A 102 -6.30 -10.02 -16.34
N GLY A 103 -6.73 -11.00 -17.14
CA GLY A 103 -7.94 -11.77 -16.88
C GLY A 103 -9.21 -11.10 -17.38
N LEU A 104 -10.12 -11.93 -17.92
CA LEU A 104 -11.44 -11.54 -18.38
C LEU A 104 -12.49 -12.03 -17.38
N TYR A 105 -13.28 -11.11 -16.87
CA TYR A 105 -14.47 -11.46 -16.12
C TYR A 105 -15.52 -12.01 -17.08
N ALA A 106 -15.84 -13.30 -16.97
CA ALA A 106 -16.75 -13.98 -17.88
C ALA A 106 -18.18 -14.04 -17.34
N SER A 107 -18.35 -14.43 -16.08
CA SER A 107 -19.68 -14.57 -15.46
C SER A 107 -19.59 -14.74 -13.95
N ASN A 108 -20.75 -14.93 -13.31
CA ASN A 108 -20.84 -15.37 -11.92
C ASN A 108 -21.55 -16.72 -11.85
N PHE A 109 -21.26 -17.49 -10.81
CA PHE A 109 -22.08 -18.62 -10.42
C PHE A 109 -22.33 -18.64 -8.92
N ASN A 110 -23.46 -19.18 -8.51
CA ASN A 110 -23.85 -19.34 -7.12
C ASN A 110 -23.53 -20.76 -6.67
N ALA A 111 -22.76 -20.91 -5.59
CA ALA A 111 -22.53 -22.19 -4.92
C ALA A 111 -22.43 -21.96 -3.41
N TYR A 112 -22.94 -22.90 -2.62
CA TYR A 112 -22.87 -22.85 -1.14
C TYR A 112 -23.39 -21.55 -0.54
N GLY A 113 -24.40 -20.94 -1.13
CA GLY A 113 -24.98 -19.67 -0.67
C GLY A 113 -24.09 -18.43 -0.91
N LYS A 114 -23.03 -18.55 -1.71
CA LYS A 114 -22.11 -17.46 -2.07
C LYS A 114 -22.04 -17.26 -3.57
N LEU A 115 -21.81 -16.01 -3.98
CA LEU A 115 -21.58 -15.63 -5.35
C LEU A 115 -20.08 -15.71 -5.67
N PHE A 116 -19.71 -16.53 -6.64
CA PHE A 116 -18.33 -16.68 -7.13
C PHE A 116 -18.19 -16.03 -8.51
N ARG A 117 -17.09 -15.30 -8.70
CA ARG A 117 -16.73 -14.73 -10.01
C ARG A 117 -15.94 -15.73 -10.82
N VAL A 118 -16.31 -15.87 -12.10
CA VAL A 118 -15.54 -16.66 -13.07
C VAL A 118 -14.60 -15.73 -13.82
N MET A 119 -13.31 -15.92 -13.62
CA MET A 119 -12.25 -15.19 -14.31
C MET A 119 -11.53 -16.12 -15.26
N ILE A 120 -11.40 -15.70 -16.52
CA ILE A 120 -10.64 -16.44 -17.56
C ILE A 120 -9.31 -15.71 -17.74
N GLN A 121 -8.20 -16.42 -17.62
CA GLN A 121 -6.86 -15.87 -17.76
C GLN A 121 -5.96 -16.87 -18.47
N GLY A 122 -4.92 -16.38 -19.15
CA GLY A 122 -3.91 -17.25 -19.74
C GLY A 122 -3.17 -18.08 -18.68
N ASP A 123 -2.73 -19.28 -19.05
CA ASP A 123 -1.93 -20.13 -18.18
C ASP A 123 -0.63 -19.43 -17.75
N VAL A 124 -0.14 -19.77 -16.56
CA VAL A 124 1.03 -19.15 -15.94
C VAL A 124 2.25 -19.16 -16.86
N PRO A 125 2.67 -20.28 -17.47
CA PRO A 125 3.81 -20.31 -18.37
C PRO A 125 3.69 -19.38 -19.59
N SER A 126 2.45 -19.11 -20.05
CA SER A 126 2.20 -18.27 -21.22
C SER A 126 2.28 -16.77 -20.94
N ARG A 127 2.27 -16.36 -19.66
CA ARG A 127 2.25 -14.96 -19.23
C ARG A 127 3.42 -14.52 -18.34
N MET A 128 4.35 -15.45 -18.04
CA MET A 128 5.51 -15.15 -17.18
C MET A 128 6.60 -14.33 -17.87
N SER A 129 6.63 -14.34 -19.19
CA SER A 129 7.67 -13.68 -19.97
C SER A 129 7.14 -13.03 -21.25
N PRO A 130 7.85 -12.03 -21.83
CA PRO A 130 7.45 -11.40 -23.08
C PRO A 130 7.37 -12.36 -24.27
N GLU A 131 8.15 -13.46 -24.25
CA GLU A 131 8.11 -14.52 -25.28
C GLU A 131 6.75 -15.21 -25.36
N GLY A 132 5.97 -15.16 -24.27
CA GLY A 132 4.59 -15.65 -24.25
C GLY A 132 3.68 -14.97 -25.27
N LEU A 133 4.00 -13.74 -25.71
CA LEU A 133 3.23 -13.02 -26.74
C LEU A 133 3.15 -13.79 -28.06
N SER A 134 4.15 -14.60 -28.42
CA SER A 134 4.15 -15.42 -29.63
C SER A 134 3.16 -16.61 -29.57
N ARG A 135 2.69 -16.94 -28.37
CA ARG A 135 1.73 -18.04 -28.13
C ARG A 135 0.28 -17.56 -28.02
N ILE A 136 0.08 -16.27 -28.06
CA ILE A 136 -1.24 -15.63 -28.03
C ILE A 136 -1.61 -15.27 -29.46
N TYR A 137 -2.79 -15.66 -29.91
CA TYR A 137 -3.24 -15.45 -31.26
C TYR A 137 -4.44 -14.52 -31.33
N VAL A 138 -4.49 -13.73 -32.39
CA VAL A 138 -5.61 -12.87 -32.74
C VAL A 138 -6.11 -13.27 -34.13
N ARG A 139 -7.42 -13.24 -34.34
CA ARG A 139 -8.01 -13.54 -35.64
C ARG A 139 -7.96 -12.33 -36.55
N THR A 140 -7.39 -12.49 -37.75
CA THR A 140 -7.35 -11.45 -38.79
C THR A 140 -8.69 -11.32 -39.52
N ALA A 141 -8.86 -10.29 -40.35
CA ALA A 141 -10.06 -10.13 -41.16
C ALA A 141 -10.24 -11.24 -42.19
N SER A 142 -9.14 -11.86 -42.66
CA SER A 142 -9.18 -13.04 -43.53
C SER A 142 -9.66 -14.32 -42.84
N GLY A 143 -9.77 -14.29 -41.49
CA GLY A 143 -10.14 -15.47 -40.68
C GLY A 143 -8.95 -16.29 -40.19
N GLU A 144 -7.73 -15.95 -40.59
CA GLU A 144 -6.51 -16.61 -40.15
C GLU A 144 -6.11 -16.19 -38.75
N MET A 145 -5.37 -17.05 -38.04
CA MET A 145 -4.86 -16.79 -36.69
C MET A 145 -3.41 -16.31 -36.82
N SER A 146 -3.14 -15.09 -36.34
CA SER A 146 -1.80 -14.48 -36.33
C SER A 146 -1.34 -14.24 -34.88
N PRO A 147 -0.05 -14.49 -34.55
CA PRO A 147 0.45 -14.28 -33.21
C PRO A 147 0.45 -12.77 -32.86
N VAL A 148 0.09 -12.46 -31.64
CA VAL A 148 0.03 -11.07 -31.13
C VAL A 148 1.40 -10.38 -31.24
N SER A 149 2.50 -11.15 -31.12
CA SER A 149 3.88 -10.64 -31.25
C SER A 149 4.18 -9.94 -32.58
N GLU A 150 3.42 -10.19 -33.65
CA GLU A 150 3.57 -9.49 -34.94
C GLU A 150 3.06 -8.04 -34.88
N PHE A 151 2.12 -7.77 -33.99
CA PHE A 151 1.41 -6.50 -33.89
C PHE A 151 1.86 -5.62 -32.74
N VAL A 152 2.69 -6.17 -31.80
CA VAL A 152 3.07 -5.46 -30.59
C VAL A 152 4.58 -5.56 -30.35
N THR A 153 5.15 -4.50 -29.76
CA THR A 153 6.55 -4.47 -29.32
C THR A 153 6.59 -4.17 -27.82
N PRO A 154 7.07 -5.12 -26.99
CA PRO A 154 7.21 -4.89 -25.56
C PRO A 154 8.52 -4.14 -25.25
N HIS A 155 8.45 -3.07 -24.49
CA HIS A 155 9.58 -2.31 -23.96
C HIS A 155 9.62 -2.38 -22.46
N LYS A 156 10.78 -2.72 -21.89
CA LYS A 156 10.97 -2.72 -20.43
C LYS A 156 11.04 -1.28 -19.92
N VAL A 157 10.16 -0.94 -19.01
CA VAL A 157 10.07 0.37 -18.36
C VAL A 157 10.08 0.18 -16.85
N TYR A 158 10.41 1.25 -16.14
CA TYR A 158 10.36 1.28 -14.68
C TYR A 158 9.38 2.35 -14.23
N GLY A 159 8.52 2.01 -13.30
CA GLY A 159 7.52 2.94 -12.78
C GLY A 159 6.94 2.45 -11.46
N PRO A 160 6.09 3.22 -10.80
CA PRO A 160 5.46 2.80 -9.57
C PRO A 160 4.54 1.60 -9.81
N SER A 161 4.58 0.62 -8.91
CA SER A 161 3.69 -0.55 -8.98
C SER A 161 2.22 -0.17 -8.77
N ASN A 162 1.99 0.80 -7.92
CA ASN A 162 0.68 1.40 -7.64
C ASN A 162 0.86 2.84 -7.15
N ILE A 163 -0.16 3.66 -7.33
CA ILE A 163 -0.23 5.02 -6.79
C ILE A 163 -1.42 5.06 -5.85
N GLY A 164 -1.14 5.05 -4.53
CA GLY A 164 -2.15 5.18 -3.50
C GLY A 164 -2.60 6.63 -3.34
N ARG A 165 -3.82 6.82 -2.86
CA ARG A 165 -4.34 8.12 -2.43
C ARG A 165 -5.00 8.01 -1.07
N PHE A 166 -4.81 9.03 -0.26
CA PHE A 166 -5.46 9.18 1.04
C PHE A 166 -5.98 10.60 1.17
N TYR A 167 -7.27 10.77 1.42
CA TYR A 167 -7.97 12.06 1.34
C TYR A 167 -7.70 12.83 0.03
N LEU A 168 -7.69 12.10 -1.10
CA LEU A 168 -7.41 12.59 -2.44
C LEU A 168 -5.95 13.01 -2.71
N PHE A 169 -5.10 13.14 -1.71
CA PHE A 169 -3.67 13.39 -1.86
C PHE A 169 -2.93 12.11 -2.26
N THR A 170 -1.91 12.24 -3.07
CA THR A 170 -1.00 11.12 -3.37
C THR A 170 -0.34 10.66 -2.07
N ALA A 171 -0.33 9.34 -1.84
CA ALA A 171 -0.01 8.81 -0.54
C ALA A 171 0.90 7.57 -0.60
N ILE A 172 1.81 7.47 0.36
CA ILE A 172 2.71 6.34 0.56
C ILE A 172 2.47 5.78 1.96
N HIS A 173 2.13 4.49 2.04
CA HIS A 173 1.97 3.81 3.32
C HIS A 173 3.33 3.50 3.96
N VAL A 174 3.41 3.77 5.25
CA VAL A 174 4.59 3.56 6.07
C VAL A 174 4.19 2.77 7.30
N SER A 175 5.02 1.80 7.66
CA SER A 175 4.92 1.02 8.89
C SER A 175 6.14 1.27 9.74
N VAL A 176 5.92 1.55 11.04
CA VAL A 176 6.97 1.84 12.01
C VAL A 176 6.85 0.89 13.17
N ASN A 177 7.83 0.00 13.34
CA ASN A 177 7.87 -0.94 14.44
C ASN A 177 8.56 -0.31 15.65
N ALA A 178 7.98 -0.49 16.83
CA ALA A 178 8.58 -0.08 18.09
C ALA A 178 9.81 -0.94 18.44
N ASN A 179 10.83 -0.31 19.00
CA ASN A 179 11.95 -1.04 19.56
C ASN A 179 11.53 -1.72 20.88
N SER A 180 12.27 -2.76 21.28
CA SER A 180 11.99 -3.47 22.53
C SER A 180 12.03 -2.51 23.73
N GLY A 181 10.97 -2.53 24.55
CA GLY A 181 10.81 -1.67 25.72
C GLY A 181 10.12 -0.33 25.45
N TYR A 182 9.78 -0.02 24.20
CA TYR A 182 9.05 1.20 23.86
C TYR A 182 7.59 0.90 23.47
N SER A 183 6.70 1.83 23.84
CA SER A 183 5.27 1.75 23.49
C SER A 183 4.97 2.42 22.15
N SER A 184 3.82 2.09 21.55
CA SER A 184 3.30 2.75 20.34
C SER A 184 3.19 4.27 20.52
N GLY A 185 2.71 4.73 21.68
CA GLY A 185 2.61 6.17 21.98
C GLY A 185 3.96 6.89 22.00
N GLN A 186 5.05 6.23 22.42
CA GLN A 186 6.40 6.79 22.37
C GLN A 186 6.89 6.88 20.92
N VAL A 187 6.62 5.85 20.12
CA VAL A 187 6.93 5.88 18.68
C VAL A 187 6.15 7.00 17.97
N MET A 188 4.87 7.18 18.31
CA MET A 188 4.07 8.27 17.74
C MET A 188 4.63 9.64 18.06
N LYS A 189 5.09 9.88 19.30
CA LYS A 189 5.80 11.11 19.67
C LYS A 189 7.09 11.31 18.88
N ALA A 190 7.87 10.26 18.70
CA ALA A 190 9.08 10.31 17.88
C ALA A 190 8.76 10.67 16.42
N ILE A 191 7.66 10.12 15.86
CA ILE A 191 7.17 10.46 14.52
C ILE A 191 6.82 11.95 14.43
N GLU A 192 6.08 12.48 15.41
CA GLU A 192 5.70 13.91 15.47
C GLU A 192 6.92 14.83 15.51
N GLU A 193 7.90 14.52 16.38
CA GLU A 193 9.14 15.29 16.49
C GLU A 193 9.95 15.29 15.18
N VAL A 194 10.12 14.12 14.56
CA VAL A 194 10.84 14.01 13.28
C VAL A 194 10.07 14.72 12.17
N ALA A 195 8.76 14.61 12.14
CA ALA A 195 7.92 15.29 11.14
C ALA A 195 8.05 16.81 11.25
N LYS A 196 7.98 17.36 12.47
CA LYS A 196 8.10 18.79 12.71
C LYS A 196 9.46 19.36 12.27
N ASN A 197 10.53 18.57 12.39
CA ASN A 197 11.89 19.05 12.12
C ASN A 197 12.36 18.77 10.67
N ASN A 198 11.85 17.73 10.03
CA ASN A 198 12.43 17.20 8.79
C ASN A 198 11.44 17.14 7.62
N LEU A 199 10.13 17.36 7.85
CA LEU A 199 9.16 17.30 6.78
C LEU A 199 9.06 18.68 6.08
N PRO A 200 9.34 18.77 4.76
CA PRO A 200 9.20 20.01 4.03
C PRO A 200 7.75 20.47 3.91
N ASP A 201 7.55 21.78 3.70
CA ASP A 201 6.23 22.34 3.43
C ASP A 201 5.55 21.64 2.23
N GLY A 202 4.25 21.40 2.36
CA GLY A 202 3.45 20.71 1.34
C GLY A 202 3.44 19.19 1.44
N TYR A 203 4.22 18.63 2.36
CA TYR A 203 4.14 17.21 2.72
C TYR A 203 3.55 17.05 4.11
N GLY A 204 2.81 15.97 4.32
CA GLY A 204 2.18 15.68 5.58
C GLY A 204 2.12 14.18 5.85
N TYR A 205 1.60 13.82 7.00
CA TYR A 205 1.30 12.43 7.33
C TYR A 205 -0.01 12.35 8.11
N GLU A 206 -0.64 11.19 8.05
CA GLU A 206 -1.82 10.85 8.83
C GLU A 206 -1.67 9.44 9.37
N TYR A 207 -2.09 9.24 10.61
CA TYR A 207 -2.16 7.89 11.15
C TYR A 207 -3.30 7.12 10.49
N SER A 208 -3.11 5.82 10.32
CA SER A 208 -4.08 4.93 9.70
C SER A 208 -4.39 3.73 10.60
N GLY A 209 -5.51 3.09 10.36
CA GLY A 209 -5.91 1.89 11.10
C GLY A 209 -6.01 2.13 12.61
N LEU A 210 -5.49 1.19 13.40
CA LEU A 210 -5.53 1.23 14.86
C LEU A 210 -4.75 2.42 15.44
N SER A 211 -3.65 2.82 14.78
CA SER A 211 -2.82 3.94 15.23
C SER A 211 -3.58 5.26 15.21
N ARG A 212 -4.51 5.44 14.27
CA ARG A 212 -5.39 6.61 14.27
C ARG A 212 -6.32 6.63 15.48
N SER A 213 -6.95 5.52 15.79
CA SER A 213 -7.82 5.40 16.97
C SER A 213 -7.06 5.63 18.27
N GLU A 214 -5.80 5.17 18.35
CA GLU A 214 -4.93 5.41 19.49
C GLU A 214 -4.59 6.90 19.63
N ALA A 215 -4.23 7.59 18.55
CA ALA A 215 -3.94 9.03 18.54
C ALA A 215 -5.17 9.86 18.97
N GLU A 216 -6.34 9.53 18.48
CA GLU A 216 -7.59 10.20 18.82
C GLU A 216 -8.00 9.98 20.28
N SER A 217 -7.75 8.78 20.82
CA SER A 217 -8.16 8.40 22.20
C SER A 217 -7.23 8.97 23.27
N SER A 218 -5.96 9.21 22.99
CA SER A 218 -4.97 9.63 23.99
C SER A 218 -5.29 10.97 24.62
N ASN A 219 -5.92 11.89 23.90
CA ASN A 219 -6.26 13.21 24.38
C ASN A 219 -7.48 13.24 25.32
N SER A 220 -8.35 12.26 25.27
CA SER A 220 -9.62 12.24 26.03
C SER A 220 -9.48 11.51 27.37
N THR A 221 -8.56 10.58 27.50
CA THR A 221 -8.43 9.70 28.69
C THR A 221 -8.07 10.47 29.95
N ALA A 222 -7.15 11.43 29.88
CA ALA A 222 -6.75 12.22 31.03
C ALA A 222 -7.89 13.11 31.54
N LEU A 223 -8.65 13.72 30.63
CA LEU A 223 -9.82 14.54 30.97
C LEU A 223 -10.90 13.70 31.66
N ILE A 224 -11.20 12.52 31.12
CA ILE A 224 -12.20 11.59 31.69
C ILE A 224 -11.76 11.14 33.09
N PHE A 225 -10.49 10.84 33.28
CA PHE A 225 -9.95 10.43 34.59
C PHE A 225 -10.08 11.52 35.65
N VAL A 226 -9.74 12.77 35.30
CA VAL A 226 -9.91 13.93 36.20
C VAL A 226 -11.39 14.15 36.53
N LEU A 227 -12.27 14.05 35.53
CA LEU A 227 -13.74 14.14 35.74
C LEU A 227 -14.26 13.05 36.68
N CYS A 228 -13.80 11.82 36.53
CA CYS A 228 -14.16 10.69 37.42
C CYS A 228 -13.72 10.98 38.87
N LEU A 229 -12.52 11.50 39.08
CA LEU A 229 -12.04 11.87 40.43
C LEU A 229 -12.91 12.97 41.06
N VAL A 230 -13.29 13.98 40.26
CA VAL A 230 -14.21 15.05 40.74
C VAL A 230 -15.57 14.47 41.12
N PHE A 231 -16.14 13.57 40.31
CA PHE A 231 -17.42 12.94 40.65
C PHE A 231 -17.31 12.07 41.91
N VAL A 232 -16.26 11.29 42.06
CA VAL A 232 -16.03 10.47 43.26
C VAL A 232 -15.94 11.39 44.50
N TYR A 233 -15.18 12.48 44.41
CA TYR A 233 -15.08 13.46 45.48
C TYR A 233 -16.43 14.07 45.85
N LEU A 234 -17.22 14.50 44.85
CA LEU A 234 -18.56 15.10 45.11
C LEU A 234 -19.53 14.08 45.74
N ILE A 235 -19.49 12.83 45.31
CA ILE A 235 -20.35 11.77 45.90
C ILE A 235 -19.93 11.54 47.37
N LEU A 236 -18.64 11.44 47.66
CA LEU A 236 -18.17 11.29 49.01
C LEU A 236 -18.52 12.48 49.91
N SER A 237 -18.34 13.71 49.40
CA SER A 237 -18.72 14.95 50.12
C SER A 237 -20.20 15.00 50.43
N ALA A 238 -21.04 14.57 49.49
CA ALA A 238 -22.49 14.50 49.71
C ALA A 238 -22.87 13.42 50.74
N GLN A 239 -22.18 12.27 50.73
CA GLN A 239 -22.46 11.16 51.63
C GLN A 239 -21.99 11.44 53.09
N TYR A 240 -20.90 12.20 53.24
CA TYR A 240 -20.36 12.57 54.54
C TYR A 240 -20.85 13.96 55.04
N GLU A 241 -21.71 14.64 54.25
CA GLU A 241 -22.20 16.01 54.54
C GLU A 241 -21.03 17.01 54.87
N SER A 242 -19.86 16.76 54.38
CA SER A 242 -18.65 17.53 54.61
C SER A 242 -17.83 17.69 53.36
N TYR A 243 -17.35 18.93 53.07
CA TYR A 243 -16.43 19.20 51.97
C TYR A 243 -14.95 19.05 52.36
N ILE A 244 -14.69 18.88 53.67
CA ILE A 244 -13.36 18.71 54.23
C ILE A 244 -13.43 17.44 55.11
N LEU A 245 -12.74 16.40 54.71
CA LEU A 245 -12.55 15.20 55.47
C LEU A 245 -11.43 15.37 56.46
#